data_599015c49e7e7c874bbc68e0cfb6bb97
#
_entry.id   599015c49e7e7c874bbc68e0cfb6bb97
#
_cell.length_a   1.000
_cell.length_b   1.000
_cell.length_c   1.000
_cell.angle_alpha   90.00
_cell.angle_beta   90.00
_cell.angle_gamma   90.00
#
_symmetry.space_group_name_H-M   'P 1'
#
loop_
_entity.id
_entity.type
_entity.pdbx_description
1 polymer ?
#
loop_
_entity_poly.entity_id
_entity_poly.type
_entity_poly.pdbx_seq_one_letter_code
_entity_poly.pdbx_strand_id
1 'polypeptide(L)'
;AQIIVARSAIKTNDEAKAKEAYAKLQKIAKGELAAEALYYDAYFKNKEGKFEPSNVVVQKIAKDYSGYKYFGAKSLIVMAKNFYGLKDSFQATYILESVIENFKEYTDVIEEAQKELDFIKGEEAKRNSSITN
;
A
#
# COMPACT_ATOMS: atom_id res chain seq x y z
N ALA A 1 7.20 12.34 20.29
CA ALA A 1 5.95 12.82 19.74
C ALA A 1 5.17 11.72 19.03
N GLN A 2 4.06 12.06 18.42
CA GLN A 2 3.17 11.08 17.81
C GLN A 2 3.82 10.24 16.70
N ILE A 3 4.77 10.83 15.95
CA ILE A 3 5.44 10.08 14.87
C ILE A 3 6.30 8.94 15.42
N ILE A 4 6.96 9.18 16.55
CA ILE A 4 7.80 8.15 17.18
C ILE A 4 6.91 7.02 17.70
N VAL A 5 5.78 7.35 18.31
CA VAL A 5 4.81 6.37 18.79
C VAL A 5 4.26 5.54 17.64
N ALA A 6 3.88 6.21 16.55
CA ALA A 6 3.32 5.54 15.39
C ALA A 6 4.31 4.57 14.74
N ARG A 7 5.53 5.03 14.50
CA ARG A 7 6.58 4.20 13.88
C ARG A 7 7.00 3.03 14.77
N SER A 8 7.09 3.28 16.07
CA SER A 8 7.40 2.24 17.04
C SER A 8 6.32 1.16 17.05
N ALA A 9 5.05 1.57 17.00
CA ALA A 9 3.93 0.64 16.98
C ALA A 9 3.94 -0.25 15.72
N ILE A 10 4.33 0.31 14.58
CA ILE A 10 4.49 -0.48 13.35
C ILE A 10 5.59 -1.53 13.53
N LYS A 11 6.74 -1.14 14.10
CA LYS A 11 7.87 -2.06 14.31
C LYS A 11 7.53 -3.20 15.26
N THR A 12 6.68 -2.95 16.24
CA THR A 12 6.29 -3.96 17.24
C THR A 12 5.01 -4.69 16.88
N ASN A 13 4.47 -4.45 15.68
CA ASN A 13 3.22 -5.04 15.20
C ASN A 13 2.01 -4.73 16.07
N ASP A 14 2.02 -3.59 16.76
CA ASP A 14 0.86 -3.10 17.50
C ASP A 14 -0.01 -2.27 16.57
N GLU A 15 -0.80 -2.95 15.75
CA GLU A 15 -1.59 -2.30 14.70
C GLU A 15 -2.64 -1.32 15.24
N ALA A 16 -3.30 -1.66 16.34
CA ALA A 16 -4.30 -0.77 16.96
C ALA A 16 -3.67 0.54 17.39
N LYS A 17 -2.52 0.47 18.05
CA LYS A 17 -1.80 1.66 18.52
C LYS A 17 -1.26 2.48 17.34
N ALA A 18 -0.73 1.80 16.32
CA ALA A 18 -0.23 2.45 15.11
C ALA A 18 -1.36 3.18 14.38
N LYS A 19 -2.49 2.54 14.21
CA LYS A 19 -3.66 3.13 13.55
C LYS A 19 -4.12 4.39 14.26
N GLU A 20 -4.23 4.34 15.59
CA GLU A 20 -4.64 5.49 16.39
C GLU A 20 -3.63 6.64 16.28
N ALA A 21 -2.33 6.34 16.39
CA ALA A 21 -1.29 7.35 16.31
C ALA A 21 -1.23 8.02 14.94
N TYR A 22 -1.32 7.24 13.86
CA TYR A 22 -1.33 7.80 12.51
C TYR A 22 -2.61 8.60 12.23
N ALA A 23 -3.76 8.19 12.79
CA ALA A 23 -4.99 8.97 12.63
C ALA A 23 -4.86 10.35 13.28
N LYS A 24 -4.21 10.43 14.43
CA LYS A 24 -3.93 11.72 15.08
C LYS A 24 -2.97 12.58 14.26
N LEU A 25 -1.91 11.96 13.72
CA LEU A 25 -0.94 12.64 12.87
C LEU A 25 -1.58 13.21 11.60
N GLN A 26 -2.50 12.48 11.01
CA GLN A 26 -3.16 12.90 9.77
C GLN A 26 -3.83 14.26 9.91
N LYS A 27 -4.31 14.60 11.10
CA LYS A 27 -5.01 15.87 11.34
C LYS A 27 -4.08 17.07 11.38
N ILE A 28 -2.80 16.88 11.69
CA ILE A 28 -1.86 17.98 11.93
C ILE A 28 -0.63 17.94 11.03
N ALA A 29 -0.33 16.81 10.42
CA ALA A 29 0.89 16.63 9.63
C ALA A 29 0.82 17.36 8.29
N LYS A 30 1.99 17.80 7.85
CA LYS A 30 2.18 18.44 6.54
C LYS A 30 3.37 17.80 5.83
N GLY A 31 3.44 17.98 4.51
CA GLY A 31 4.57 17.49 3.73
C GLY A 31 4.69 15.98 3.75
N GLU A 32 5.92 15.50 3.86
CA GLU A 32 6.20 14.07 3.82
C GLU A 32 5.50 13.30 4.95
N LEU A 33 5.41 13.91 6.13
CA LEU A 33 4.74 13.28 7.26
C LEU A 33 3.25 13.09 6.99
N ALA A 34 2.63 14.02 6.28
CA ALA A 34 1.24 13.88 5.85
C ALA A 34 1.10 12.72 4.85
N ALA A 35 2.05 12.59 3.92
CA ALA A 35 2.06 11.49 2.97
C ALA A 35 2.22 10.14 3.69
N GLU A 36 3.08 10.07 4.68
CA GLU A 36 3.27 8.87 5.50
C GLU A 36 1.97 8.50 6.22
N ALA A 37 1.32 9.47 6.85
CA ALA A 37 0.07 9.24 7.59
C ALA A 37 -1.05 8.75 6.66
N LEU A 38 -1.15 9.33 5.46
CA LEU A 38 -2.11 8.88 4.46
C LEU A 38 -1.80 7.47 3.96
N TYR A 39 -0.51 7.16 3.75
CA TYR A 39 -0.13 5.80 3.37
C TYR A 39 -0.64 4.79 4.39
N TYR A 40 -0.45 5.05 5.68
CA TYR A 40 -0.92 4.12 6.71
C TYR A 40 -2.45 4.10 6.83
N ASP A 41 -3.14 5.19 6.52
CA ASP A 41 -4.59 5.18 6.41
C ASP A 41 -5.03 4.18 5.33
N ALA A 42 -4.43 4.26 4.15
CA ALA A 42 -4.70 3.31 3.07
C ALA A 42 -4.34 1.87 3.47
N TYR A 43 -3.20 1.70 4.12
CA TYR A 43 -2.71 0.41 4.59
C TYR A 43 -3.70 -0.26 5.54
N PHE A 44 -4.19 0.47 6.55
CA PHE A 44 -5.12 -0.09 7.52
C PHE A 44 -6.50 -0.35 6.90
N LYS A 45 -6.95 0.49 5.98
CA LYS A 45 -8.19 0.23 5.25
C LYS A 45 -8.10 -1.06 4.42
N ASN A 46 -6.96 -1.29 3.78
CA ASN A 46 -6.72 -2.55 3.08
C ASN A 46 -6.80 -3.75 4.04
N LYS A 47 -6.15 -3.66 5.20
CA LYS A 47 -6.18 -4.72 6.21
C LYS A 47 -7.59 -5.03 6.69
N GLU A 48 -8.45 -4.03 6.72
CA GLU A 48 -9.85 -4.17 7.16
C GLU A 48 -10.78 -4.60 6.03
N GLY A 49 -10.25 -4.87 4.84
CA GLY A 49 -11.06 -5.26 3.70
C GLY A 49 -11.80 -4.12 3.03
N LYS A 50 -11.47 -2.87 3.39
CA LYS A 50 -12.08 -1.66 2.82
C LYS A 50 -11.29 -1.23 1.60
N PHE A 51 -11.35 -2.03 0.53
CA PHE A 51 -10.49 -1.87 -0.63
C PHE A 51 -10.76 -0.60 -1.41
N GLU A 52 -12.02 -0.29 -1.68
CA GLU A 52 -12.35 0.92 -2.43
C GLU A 52 -12.04 2.20 -1.65
N PRO A 53 -12.40 2.33 -0.35
CA PRO A 53 -11.96 3.49 0.43
C PRO A 53 -10.44 3.62 0.51
N SER A 54 -9.72 2.50 0.61
CA SER A 54 -8.25 2.51 0.58
C SER A 54 -7.73 3.10 -0.72
N ASN A 55 -8.29 2.69 -1.87
CA ASN A 55 -7.91 3.24 -3.17
C ASN A 55 -8.15 4.75 -3.28
N VAL A 56 -9.22 5.25 -2.67
CA VAL A 56 -9.48 6.69 -2.63
C VAL A 56 -8.36 7.43 -1.92
N VAL A 57 -7.85 6.88 -0.81
CA VAL A 57 -6.72 7.48 -0.10
C VAL A 57 -5.46 7.46 -0.96
N VAL A 58 -5.19 6.36 -1.65
CA VAL A 58 -4.03 6.26 -2.56
C VAL A 58 -4.12 7.33 -3.66
N GLN A 59 -5.31 7.52 -4.23
CA GLN A 59 -5.52 8.55 -5.25
C GLN A 59 -5.25 9.97 -4.70
N LYS A 60 -5.62 10.21 -3.45
CA LYS A 60 -5.32 11.49 -2.79
C LYS A 60 -3.82 11.71 -2.65
N ILE A 61 -3.07 10.67 -2.28
CA ILE A 61 -1.60 10.76 -2.20
C ILE A 61 -1.03 11.12 -3.58
N ALA A 62 -1.50 10.46 -4.62
CA ALA A 62 -1.03 10.71 -5.99
C ALA A 62 -1.33 12.13 -6.44
N LYS A 63 -2.48 12.67 -6.05
CA LYS A 63 -2.92 14.01 -6.48
C LYS A 63 -2.25 15.11 -5.66
N ASP A 64 -2.28 15.01 -4.33
CA ASP A 64 -1.91 16.10 -3.44
C ASP A 64 -0.49 16.01 -2.91
N TYR A 65 0.13 14.84 -2.99
CA TYR A 65 1.46 14.57 -2.43
C TYR A 65 2.39 13.90 -3.44
N SER A 66 2.22 14.24 -4.72
CA SER A 66 2.97 13.61 -5.82
C SER A 66 4.48 13.77 -5.73
N GLY A 67 4.97 14.79 -5.02
CA GLY A 67 6.40 15.01 -4.84
C GLY A 67 7.06 14.05 -3.86
N TYR A 68 6.29 13.33 -3.05
CA TYR A 68 6.80 12.39 -2.05
C TYR A 68 6.76 10.98 -2.62
N LYS A 69 7.68 10.70 -3.52
CA LYS A 69 7.68 9.50 -4.36
C LYS A 69 7.77 8.19 -3.60
N TYR A 70 8.47 8.17 -2.46
CA TYR A 70 8.60 6.96 -1.67
C TYR A 70 7.23 6.46 -1.19
N PHE A 71 6.48 7.34 -0.53
CA PHE A 71 5.14 6.97 -0.05
C PHE A 71 4.13 6.81 -1.19
N GLY A 72 4.33 7.54 -2.27
CA GLY A 72 3.56 7.32 -3.49
C GLY A 72 3.72 5.90 -4.01
N ALA A 73 4.95 5.44 -4.12
CA ALA A 73 5.25 4.09 -4.59
C ALA A 73 4.71 3.02 -3.63
N LYS A 74 4.93 3.20 -2.33
CA LYS A 74 4.40 2.27 -1.32
C LYS A 74 2.88 2.20 -1.37
N SER A 75 2.22 3.34 -1.56
CA SER A 75 0.76 3.37 -1.63
C SER A 75 0.22 2.68 -2.88
N LEU A 76 0.97 2.70 -3.98
CA LEU A 76 0.58 1.97 -5.18
C LEU A 76 0.59 0.46 -4.95
N ILE A 77 1.50 -0.05 -4.11
CA ILE A 77 1.49 -1.47 -3.74
C ILE A 77 0.19 -1.79 -2.97
N VAL A 78 -0.22 -0.91 -2.06
CA VAL A 78 -1.50 -1.08 -1.36
C VAL A 78 -2.65 -1.09 -2.35
N MET A 79 -2.65 -0.18 -3.34
CA MET A 79 -3.67 -0.13 -4.37
C MET A 79 -3.74 -1.45 -5.16
N ALA A 80 -2.58 -2.03 -5.50
CA ALA A 80 -2.52 -3.32 -6.18
C ALA A 80 -3.17 -4.41 -5.32
N LYS A 81 -2.86 -4.44 -4.04
CA LYS A 81 -3.49 -5.39 -3.10
C LYS A 81 -5.00 -5.18 -3.03
N ASN A 82 -5.45 -3.93 -3.06
CA ASN A 82 -6.88 -3.61 -3.08
C ASN A 82 -7.56 -4.17 -4.32
N PHE A 83 -6.96 -3.97 -5.49
CA PHE A 83 -7.52 -4.51 -6.72
C PHE A 83 -7.56 -6.03 -6.70
N TYR A 84 -6.53 -6.67 -6.17
CA TYR A 84 -6.56 -8.12 -6.03
C TYR A 84 -7.71 -8.56 -5.10
N GLY A 85 -7.91 -7.85 -4.00
CA GLY A 85 -9.04 -8.11 -3.10
C GLY A 85 -10.39 -7.90 -3.77
N LEU A 86 -10.47 -7.00 -4.76
CA LEU A 86 -11.67 -6.74 -5.55
C LEU A 86 -11.80 -7.69 -6.75
N LYS A 87 -10.97 -8.73 -6.82
CA LYS A 87 -10.97 -9.74 -7.88
C LYS A 87 -10.51 -9.22 -9.24
N ASP A 88 -9.71 -8.16 -9.24
CA ASP A 88 -9.13 -7.58 -10.44
C ASP A 88 -7.61 -7.79 -10.46
N SER A 89 -7.21 -9.03 -10.74
CA SER A 89 -5.80 -9.40 -10.77
C SER A 89 -5.04 -8.74 -11.92
N PHE A 90 -5.72 -8.41 -13.01
CA PHE A 90 -5.09 -7.71 -14.14
C PHE A 90 -4.59 -6.32 -13.70
N GLN A 91 -5.45 -5.52 -13.08
CA GLN A 91 -5.06 -4.21 -12.56
C GLN A 91 -3.99 -4.34 -11.48
N ALA A 92 -4.13 -5.32 -10.61
CA ALA A 92 -3.16 -5.54 -9.54
C ALA A 92 -1.76 -5.79 -10.09
N THR A 93 -1.62 -6.73 -11.03
CA THR A 93 -0.32 -7.05 -11.60
C THR A 93 0.24 -5.90 -12.45
N TYR A 94 -0.62 -5.21 -13.17
CA TYR A 94 -0.20 -4.04 -13.96
C TYR A 94 0.42 -2.96 -13.07
N ILE A 95 -0.22 -2.65 -11.94
CA ILE A 95 0.30 -1.65 -11.00
C ILE A 95 1.64 -2.08 -10.41
N LEU A 96 1.76 -3.35 -10.03
CA LEU A 96 3.01 -3.85 -9.44
C LEU A 96 4.16 -3.82 -10.44
N GLU A 97 3.90 -4.19 -11.68
CA GLU A 97 4.92 -4.12 -12.74
C GLU A 97 5.33 -2.67 -12.99
N SER A 98 4.37 -1.74 -12.95
CA SER A 98 4.62 -0.31 -13.08
C SER A 98 5.50 0.22 -11.95
N VAL A 99 5.25 -0.21 -10.72
CA VAL A 99 6.07 0.19 -9.57
C VAL A 99 7.52 -0.29 -9.76
N ILE A 100 7.69 -1.54 -10.15
CA ILE A 100 9.02 -2.12 -10.37
C ILE A 100 9.77 -1.36 -11.46
N GLU A 101 9.08 -0.96 -12.51
CA GLU A 101 9.68 -0.24 -13.64
C GLU A 101 10.05 1.21 -13.29
N ASN A 102 9.20 1.89 -12.52
CA ASN A 102 9.30 3.34 -12.37
C ASN A 102 9.91 3.83 -11.06
N PHE A 103 10.15 2.94 -10.08
CA PHE A 103 10.63 3.35 -8.75
C PHE A 103 11.87 2.57 -8.33
N LYS A 104 12.79 2.34 -9.27
CA LYS A 104 13.99 1.51 -9.06
C LYS A 104 14.95 2.06 -8.01
N GLU A 105 14.86 3.33 -7.68
CA GLU A 105 15.68 3.96 -6.65
C GLU A 105 15.34 3.47 -5.23
N TYR A 106 14.16 2.87 -5.06
CA TYR A 106 13.69 2.39 -3.73
C TYR A 106 13.73 0.87 -3.67
N THR A 107 14.88 0.33 -3.28
CA THR A 107 15.12 -1.13 -3.26
C THR A 107 14.06 -1.88 -2.44
N ASP A 108 13.71 -1.37 -1.27
CA ASP A 108 12.72 -2.00 -0.39
C ASP A 108 11.32 -2.04 -1.04
N VAL A 109 10.97 -0.99 -1.78
CA VAL A 109 9.69 -0.91 -2.49
C VAL A 109 9.65 -1.92 -3.63
N ILE A 110 10.76 -2.01 -4.41
CA ILE A 110 10.86 -2.97 -5.51
C ILE A 110 10.74 -4.40 -4.99
N GLU A 111 11.42 -4.71 -3.89
CA GLU A 111 11.35 -6.04 -3.29
C GLU A 111 9.93 -6.39 -2.83
N GLU A 112 9.26 -5.45 -2.19
CA GLU A 112 7.87 -5.63 -1.75
C GLU A 112 6.93 -5.83 -2.94
N ALA A 113 7.09 -5.01 -3.99
CA ALA A 113 6.27 -5.12 -5.20
C ALA A 113 6.49 -6.46 -5.90
N GLN A 114 7.75 -6.89 -6.01
CA GLN A 114 8.07 -8.17 -6.66
C GLN A 114 7.49 -9.35 -5.87
N LYS A 115 7.59 -9.30 -4.56
CA LYS A 115 7.04 -10.34 -3.69
C LYS A 115 5.53 -10.47 -3.87
N GLU A 116 4.82 -9.33 -3.91
CA GLU A 116 3.38 -9.33 -4.10
C GLU A 116 3.00 -9.79 -5.51
N LEU A 117 3.77 -9.37 -6.52
CA LEU A 117 3.55 -9.80 -7.90
C LEU A 117 3.68 -11.31 -8.04
N ASP A 118 4.75 -11.87 -7.46
CA ASP A 118 4.98 -13.31 -7.48
C ASP A 118 3.86 -14.08 -6.79
N PHE A 119 3.38 -13.54 -5.66
CA PHE A 119 2.27 -14.14 -4.94
C PHE A 119 1.00 -14.19 -5.80
N ILE A 120 0.65 -13.07 -6.43
CA ILE A 120 -0.56 -12.99 -7.25
C ILE A 120 -0.46 -13.91 -8.47
N LYS A 121 0.69 -13.90 -9.15
CA LYS A 121 0.90 -14.77 -10.30
C LYS A 121 0.83 -16.25 -9.92
N GLY A 122 1.38 -16.60 -8.76
CA GLY A 122 1.30 -17.97 -8.23
C GLY A 122 -0.13 -18.39 -7.94
N GLU A 123 -0.92 -17.53 -7.31
CA GLU A 123 -2.32 -17.80 -7.02
C GLU A 123 -3.16 -17.92 -8.29
N GLU A 124 -2.93 -17.05 -9.27
CA GLU A 124 -3.64 -17.10 -10.55
C GLU A 124 -3.28 -18.38 -11.33
N ALA A 125 -2.02 -18.80 -11.29
CA ALA A 125 -1.58 -20.04 -11.94
C ALA A 125 -2.27 -21.27 -11.33
N LYS A 126 -2.38 -21.31 -10.00
CA LYS A 126 -3.08 -22.40 -9.28
C LYS A 126 -4.55 -22.43 -9.68
N ARG A 127 -5.21 -21.27 -9.76
CA ARG A 127 -6.61 -21.18 -10.12
C ARG A 127 -6.84 -21.62 -11.55
N ASN A 128 -5.99 -21.19 -12.48
CA ASN A 128 -6.10 -21.58 -13.89
C ASN A 128 -5.86 -23.08 -14.07
N SER A 129 -4.88 -23.64 -13.36
CA SER A 129 -4.61 -25.08 -13.38
C SER A 129 -5.82 -25.87 -12.90
N SER A 130 -6.46 -25.39 -11.81
CA SER A 130 -7.65 -26.03 -11.26
C SER A 130 -8.82 -26.01 -12.24
N ILE A 131 -8.96 -24.93 -13.00
CA ILE A 131 -10.04 -24.79 -14.02
C ILE A 131 -9.80 -25.72 -15.21
N THR A 132 -8.53 -25.88 -15.63
CA THR A 132 -8.19 -26.68 -16.80
C THR A 132 -8.16 -28.20 -16.52
N ASN A 133 -8.08 -28.57 -15.28
CA ASN A 133 -8.11 -29.98 -14.86
C ASN A 133 -9.54 -30.43 -14.53
#